data_70676db7d6f2ed9e2ee5f3b8feb0501b
#
_entry.id   70676db7d6f2ed9e2ee5f3b8feb0501b
#
_cell.length_a   1.000
_cell.length_b   1.000
_cell.length_c   1.000
_cell.angle_alpha   90.00
_cell.angle_beta   90.00
_cell.angle_gamma   90.00
#
_symmetry.space_group_name_H-M   'P 1'
#
loop_
_entity.id
_entity.type
_entity.pdbx_description
1 polymer ?
#
loop_
_entity_poly.entity_id
_entity_poly.type
_entity_poly.pdbx_seq_one_letter_code
_entity_poly.pdbx_strand_id
1 'polypeptide(L)'
;MDLLFAHGDDGSPILDHAPDPGTAAAQASPVPRQPQEGFLADITAEASNLARQRWAVVTPAGAEGARLEALIQPLVRARAEDQQADVLSIRVPPGMDAAAATAWKKDVFPALYGEQEAERPRYLLILGDLDQVSLDTQQVLAQDGFPGRLAFATDDGYGAYADKVLAWQREPARQDRARALFYTVHDGTRATTAGHARLIQPCHALCARTTRDKAREFPASAVEVHGRPTPDPDELLALAAARHPSVLLSMSHGLGPPRRRPWSPAEAREHQGAMSFGVEGALAAKDVGSVPFLPGGLWIYFACFGAGTPRTSAYKHWLDMLALHGMADLGPASATLRGLDQGGGFVSGLAKAALANPNGPLAVLGHIDLAWSYSYEELRVGNARGLTGSNRSRNFYNLITKLVAGERAGAALLALRLVLGDVSAELNDHYDRYKRGGTVEGATPADALALGNLWMLHQDLRGYALLGDPAVRLPLASPAPARSAPADSSGERGQVTLCGGDHPADRDAGALDRLEQAALAIAGGESPGVIAQKLGVPRSEVAEAAKIYRDAGRAALSALLGRGAQEKGRAP
;
A
#
# COMPACT_ATOMS: atom_id res chain seq x y z
N MET A 1 -3.53 -0.82 21.13
CA MET A 1 -2.99 -0.42 19.80
C MET A 1 -1.67 0.23 20.03
N ASP A 2 -0.65 -0.22 19.29
CA ASP A 2 0.72 0.12 19.63
C ASP A 2 1.30 1.08 18.59
N LEU A 3 2.02 2.11 19.06
CA LEU A 3 2.66 3.13 18.24
C LEU A 3 4.12 2.74 18.02
N LEU A 4 4.57 2.72 16.77
CA LEU A 4 5.94 2.35 16.40
C LEU A 4 6.86 3.58 16.29
N PHE A 5 6.98 4.31 17.43
CA PHE A 5 7.75 5.54 17.52
C PHE A 5 8.62 5.57 18.78
N ALA A 6 9.90 5.89 18.64
CA ALA A 6 10.87 5.87 19.73
C ALA A 6 11.65 7.20 19.87
N HIS A 7 12.13 7.47 21.09
CA HIS A 7 13.00 8.60 21.38
C HIS A 7 14.40 8.42 20.75
N GLY A 8 14.98 9.51 20.26
CA GLY A 8 16.26 9.49 19.57
C GLY A 8 17.50 9.44 20.48
N ASP A 9 17.33 9.53 21.78
CA ASP A 9 18.44 9.51 22.75
C ASP A 9 18.63 8.13 23.38
N ASP A 10 17.57 7.37 23.60
CA ASP A 10 17.63 6.09 24.31
C ASP A 10 16.86 4.94 23.62
N GLY A 11 16.24 5.22 22.47
CA GLY A 11 15.45 4.23 21.70
C GLY A 11 14.19 3.75 22.42
N SER A 12 13.83 4.35 23.56
CA SER A 12 12.62 3.98 24.29
C SER A 12 11.36 4.42 23.54
N PRO A 13 10.24 3.69 23.67
CA PRO A 13 8.98 4.08 23.06
C PRO A 13 8.54 5.48 23.49
N ILE A 14 7.95 6.25 22.56
CA ILE A 14 7.35 7.57 22.86
C ILE A 14 6.13 7.41 23.79
N LEU A 15 5.41 6.29 23.69
CA LEU A 15 4.34 5.93 24.59
C LEU A 15 4.75 4.70 25.40
N ASP A 16 4.78 4.80 26.72
CA ASP A 16 5.08 3.69 27.63
C ASP A 16 3.96 2.63 27.60
N HIS A 17 2.73 3.06 27.33
CA HIS A 17 1.56 2.19 27.22
C HIS A 17 0.73 2.54 26.00
N ALA A 18 0.22 1.51 25.32
CA ALA A 18 -0.77 1.72 24.27
C ALA A 18 -2.02 2.40 24.83
N PRO A 19 -2.61 3.36 24.10
CA PRO A 19 -3.92 3.91 24.46
C PRO A 19 -4.96 2.79 24.57
N ASP A 20 -5.90 2.96 25.51
CA ASP A 20 -7.06 2.07 25.59
C ASP A 20 -7.77 2.02 24.22
N PRO A 21 -8.16 0.85 23.71
CA PRO A 21 -8.90 0.75 22.45
C PRO A 21 -10.15 1.63 22.39
N GLY A 22 -10.77 1.94 23.55
CA GLY A 22 -11.90 2.87 23.65
C GLY A 22 -11.55 4.32 23.31
N THR A 23 -10.28 4.73 23.39
CA THR A 23 -9.86 6.09 23.03
C THR A 23 -10.07 6.42 21.56
N ALA A 24 -10.14 5.41 20.68
CA ALA A 24 -10.47 5.60 19.26
C ALA A 24 -11.89 6.15 19.06
N ALA A 25 -12.77 6.03 20.04
CA ALA A 25 -14.12 6.63 20.03
C ALA A 25 -14.11 8.14 20.28
N ALA A 26 -13.00 8.73 20.77
CA ALA A 26 -12.88 10.18 20.85
C ALA A 26 -13.04 10.80 19.45
N GLN A 27 -13.77 11.91 19.38
CA GLN A 27 -14.24 12.51 18.14
C GLN A 27 -13.13 12.68 17.10
N ALA A 28 -13.09 11.80 16.11
CA ALA A 28 -12.23 11.93 14.97
C ALA A 28 -12.69 13.11 14.10
N SER A 29 -11.75 13.87 13.54
CA SER A 29 -12.08 14.88 12.55
C SER A 29 -12.79 14.23 11.34
N PRO A 30 -13.86 14.85 10.81
CA PRO A 30 -14.48 14.34 9.60
C PRO A 30 -13.44 14.28 8.47
N VAL A 31 -13.35 13.12 7.84
CA VAL A 31 -12.58 13.00 6.59
C VAL A 31 -13.29 13.85 5.54
N PRO A 32 -12.60 14.78 4.86
CA PRO A 32 -13.19 15.50 3.76
C PRO A 32 -13.77 14.50 2.76
N ARG A 33 -15.02 14.70 2.34
CA ARG A 33 -15.65 13.86 1.32
C ARG A 33 -14.83 13.98 0.04
N GLN A 34 -14.07 12.95 -0.26
CA GLN A 34 -13.43 12.83 -1.56
C GLN A 34 -14.46 12.24 -2.51
N PRO A 35 -14.77 12.91 -3.62
CA PRO A 35 -15.62 12.29 -4.63
C PRO A 35 -14.96 10.99 -5.08
N GLN A 36 -15.67 9.88 -4.97
CA GLN A 36 -15.28 8.60 -5.56
C GLN A 36 -15.56 8.65 -7.08
N GLU A 37 -14.91 9.56 -7.78
CA GLU A 37 -14.91 9.57 -9.23
C GLU A 37 -13.54 9.11 -9.72
N GLY A 38 -13.30 7.84 -9.67
CA GLY A 38 -12.09 7.28 -10.21
C GLY A 38 -12.24 5.79 -10.30
N PHE A 39 -12.57 5.29 -11.46
CA PHE A 39 -12.34 3.89 -11.75
C PHE A 39 -10.83 3.66 -11.63
N LEU A 40 -10.45 2.92 -10.61
CA LEU A 40 -9.09 2.42 -10.45
C LEU A 40 -8.73 1.66 -11.73
N ALA A 41 -7.77 2.14 -12.49
CA ALA A 41 -7.14 1.53 -13.63
C ALA A 41 -8.13 0.91 -14.65
N ASP A 42 -7.77 0.89 -15.90
CA ASP A 42 -8.45 0.04 -16.89
C ASP A 42 -8.46 -1.41 -16.36
N ILE A 43 -9.60 -1.85 -15.84
CA ILE A 43 -9.77 -3.20 -15.28
C ILE A 43 -9.60 -4.30 -16.34
N THR A 44 -9.62 -3.93 -17.62
CA THR A 44 -9.40 -4.83 -18.76
C THR A 44 -7.93 -4.92 -19.13
N ALA A 45 -7.08 -3.98 -18.67
CA ALA A 45 -5.65 -3.97 -18.95
C ALA A 45 -4.85 -4.48 -17.75
N GLU A 46 -3.78 -5.22 -18.01
CA GLU A 46 -2.82 -5.63 -17.00
C GLU A 46 -2.22 -4.41 -16.32
N ALA A 47 -2.37 -4.32 -14.99
CA ALA A 47 -1.93 -3.15 -14.20
C ALA A 47 -0.42 -2.87 -14.35
N SER A 48 0.40 -3.91 -14.57
CA SER A 48 1.84 -3.79 -14.80
C SER A 48 2.24 -3.46 -16.25
N ASN A 49 1.29 -3.36 -17.17
CA ASN A 49 1.55 -3.05 -18.59
C ASN A 49 1.70 -1.53 -18.79
N LEU A 50 2.94 -1.05 -18.87
CA LEU A 50 3.23 0.38 -18.94
C LEU A 50 2.68 1.04 -20.22
N ALA A 51 2.67 0.34 -21.35
CA ALA A 51 2.12 0.87 -22.60
C ALA A 51 0.60 1.13 -22.50
N ARG A 52 -0.11 0.39 -21.66
CA ARG A 52 -1.55 0.59 -21.41
C ARG A 52 -1.82 1.56 -20.27
N GLN A 53 -0.96 1.60 -19.26
CA GLN A 53 -1.17 2.38 -18.03
C GLN A 53 -0.53 3.76 -18.09
N ARG A 54 0.36 4.02 -19.05
CA ARG A 54 1.13 5.26 -19.23
C ARG A 54 1.92 5.68 -17.99
N TRP A 55 3.03 6.35 -18.21
CA TRP A 55 3.92 6.89 -17.19
C TRP A 55 4.16 8.38 -17.43
N ALA A 56 4.20 9.15 -16.37
CA ALA A 56 4.41 10.60 -16.41
C ALA A 56 5.30 11.06 -15.27
N VAL A 57 5.93 12.22 -15.45
CA VAL A 57 6.66 12.94 -14.41
C VAL A 57 5.78 14.04 -13.83
N VAL A 58 5.75 14.14 -12.50
CA VAL A 58 5.05 15.20 -11.76
C VAL A 58 6.09 16.02 -11.01
N THR A 59 6.15 17.33 -11.26
CA THR A 59 7.14 18.23 -10.66
C THR A 59 6.50 19.51 -10.16
N PRO A 60 7.15 20.25 -9.24
CA PRO A 60 6.69 21.59 -8.92
C PRO A 60 6.71 22.48 -10.16
N ALA A 61 5.80 23.42 -10.23
CA ALA A 61 5.75 24.40 -11.32
C ALA A 61 6.99 25.32 -11.30
N GLY A 62 7.41 25.78 -12.49
CA GLY A 62 8.53 26.71 -12.65
C GLY A 62 9.88 26.06 -12.92
N ALA A 63 10.95 26.85 -12.76
CA ALA A 63 12.32 26.45 -13.13
C ALA A 63 12.83 25.26 -12.32
N GLU A 64 12.46 25.16 -11.07
CA GLU A 64 12.86 24.05 -10.18
C GLU A 64 12.34 22.71 -10.70
N GLY A 65 11.09 22.64 -11.12
CA GLY A 65 10.54 21.41 -11.69
C GLY A 65 11.22 21.00 -12.99
N ALA A 66 11.56 21.97 -13.85
CA ALA A 66 12.31 21.70 -15.07
C ALA A 66 13.73 21.18 -14.77
N ARG A 67 14.38 21.76 -13.74
CA ARG A 67 15.71 21.33 -13.28
C ARG A 67 15.68 19.88 -12.76
N LEU A 68 14.74 19.54 -11.88
CA LEU A 68 14.59 18.19 -11.32
C LEU A 68 14.33 17.15 -12.42
N GLU A 69 13.48 17.46 -13.38
CA GLU A 69 13.21 16.56 -14.51
C GLU A 69 14.45 16.35 -15.38
N ALA A 70 15.26 17.40 -15.61
CA ALA A 70 16.49 17.28 -16.37
C ALA A 70 17.50 16.29 -15.72
N LEU A 71 17.52 16.20 -14.38
CA LEU A 71 18.42 15.28 -13.64
C LEU A 71 18.11 13.79 -13.89
N ILE A 72 16.86 13.47 -14.26
CA ILE A 72 16.45 12.09 -14.49
C ILE A 72 16.13 11.81 -15.97
N GLN A 73 16.58 12.64 -16.91
CA GLN A 73 16.30 12.47 -18.34
C GLN A 73 16.65 11.09 -18.92
N PRO A 74 17.71 10.40 -18.48
CA PRO A 74 17.96 9.02 -18.93
C PRO A 74 16.82 8.06 -18.55
N LEU A 75 16.24 8.22 -17.35
CA LEU A 75 15.10 7.41 -16.91
C LEU A 75 13.82 7.78 -17.67
N VAL A 76 13.57 9.09 -17.91
CA VAL A 76 12.42 9.57 -18.71
C VAL A 76 12.42 8.94 -20.10
N ARG A 77 13.58 8.93 -20.78
CA ARG A 77 13.73 8.29 -22.10
C ARG A 77 13.44 6.79 -22.05
N ALA A 78 13.99 6.08 -21.06
CA ALA A 78 13.72 4.66 -20.91
C ALA A 78 12.23 4.37 -20.64
N ARG A 79 11.53 5.23 -19.93
CA ARG A 79 10.07 5.08 -19.71
C ARG A 79 9.26 5.41 -20.96
N ALA A 80 9.70 6.37 -21.78
CA ALA A 80 9.09 6.61 -23.09
C ALA A 80 9.18 5.37 -24.00
N GLU A 81 10.34 4.71 -24.03
CA GLU A 81 10.55 3.46 -24.75
C GLU A 81 9.67 2.33 -24.18
N ASP A 82 9.65 2.14 -22.85
CA ASP A 82 8.85 1.11 -22.17
C ASP A 82 7.34 1.25 -22.45
N GLN A 83 6.83 2.49 -22.52
CA GLN A 83 5.41 2.76 -22.78
C GLN A 83 5.06 2.97 -24.26
N GLN A 84 6.07 3.01 -25.14
CA GLN A 84 5.91 3.27 -26.58
C GLN A 84 5.17 4.57 -26.90
N ALA A 85 5.39 5.61 -26.09
CA ALA A 85 4.80 6.93 -26.26
C ALA A 85 5.63 7.98 -25.49
N ASP A 86 5.44 9.23 -25.86
CA ASP A 86 6.07 10.36 -25.15
C ASP A 86 5.65 10.40 -23.68
N VAL A 87 6.55 10.87 -22.83
CA VAL A 87 6.30 11.07 -21.40
C VAL A 87 5.63 12.41 -21.17
N LEU A 88 4.50 12.40 -20.49
CA LEU A 88 3.83 13.63 -20.07
C LEU A 88 4.56 14.25 -18.87
N SER A 89 4.92 15.54 -18.98
CA SER A 89 5.45 16.35 -17.89
C SER A 89 4.35 17.16 -17.24
N ILE A 90 4.02 16.84 -16.00
CA ILE A 90 2.93 17.44 -15.23
C ILE A 90 3.53 18.43 -14.23
N ARG A 91 3.13 19.71 -14.33
CA ARG A 91 3.56 20.80 -13.45
C ARG A 91 2.46 21.09 -12.42
N VAL A 92 2.79 20.97 -11.13
CA VAL A 92 1.83 21.20 -10.06
C VAL A 92 2.17 22.42 -9.22
N PRO A 93 1.19 23.23 -8.80
CA PRO A 93 1.42 24.32 -7.86
C PRO A 93 2.02 23.78 -6.55
N PRO A 94 2.97 24.49 -5.93
CA PRO A 94 3.52 24.08 -4.65
C PRO A 94 2.49 24.27 -3.52
N GLY A 95 2.61 23.45 -2.46
CA GLY A 95 1.89 23.67 -1.20
C GLY A 95 0.37 23.50 -1.27
N MET A 96 -0.18 22.81 -2.28
CA MET A 96 -1.61 22.52 -2.34
C MET A 96 -2.04 21.70 -1.12
N ASP A 97 -3.08 22.15 -0.43
CA ASP A 97 -3.80 21.32 0.55
C ASP A 97 -4.74 20.31 -0.15
N ALA A 98 -5.43 19.51 0.63
CA ALA A 98 -6.32 18.46 0.10
C ALA A 98 -7.44 19.01 -0.80
N ALA A 99 -8.00 20.18 -0.48
CA ALA A 99 -9.07 20.80 -1.25
C ALA A 99 -8.53 21.35 -2.59
N ALA A 100 -7.41 22.08 -2.54
CA ALA A 100 -6.75 22.60 -3.73
C ALA A 100 -6.24 21.49 -4.66
N ALA A 101 -5.65 20.42 -4.10
CA ALA A 101 -5.18 19.25 -4.85
C ALA A 101 -6.36 18.52 -5.52
N THR A 102 -7.49 18.38 -4.83
CA THR A 102 -8.70 17.77 -5.39
C THR A 102 -9.28 18.60 -6.54
N ALA A 103 -9.39 19.93 -6.36
CA ALA A 103 -9.83 20.83 -7.40
C ALA A 103 -8.89 20.78 -8.62
N TRP A 104 -7.58 20.86 -8.40
CA TRP A 104 -6.59 20.77 -9.45
C TRP A 104 -6.70 19.44 -10.23
N LYS A 105 -6.84 18.32 -9.53
CA LYS A 105 -7.00 17.01 -10.19
C LYS A 105 -8.26 16.94 -11.04
N LYS A 106 -9.36 17.54 -10.57
CA LYS A 106 -10.63 17.55 -11.29
C LYS A 106 -10.60 18.47 -12.52
N ASP A 107 -10.06 19.68 -12.36
CA ASP A 107 -10.24 20.75 -13.32
C ASP A 107 -9.05 20.89 -14.29
N VAL A 108 -7.83 20.54 -13.86
CA VAL A 108 -6.59 20.75 -14.62
C VAL A 108 -6.02 19.45 -15.16
N PHE A 109 -5.95 18.40 -14.35
CA PHE A 109 -5.27 17.16 -14.72
C PHE A 109 -5.84 16.50 -16.00
N PRO A 110 -7.18 16.43 -16.22
CA PRO A 110 -7.73 15.83 -17.43
C PRO A 110 -7.32 16.57 -18.70
N ALA A 111 -7.20 17.90 -18.66
CA ALA A 111 -6.78 18.69 -19.82
C ALA A 111 -5.33 18.42 -20.26
N LEU A 112 -4.50 17.78 -19.42
CA LEU A 112 -3.11 17.50 -19.73
C LEU A 112 -2.92 16.24 -20.60
N TYR A 113 -3.85 15.30 -20.58
CA TYR A 113 -3.76 14.05 -21.37
C TYR A 113 -4.88 13.89 -22.41
N GLY A 114 -5.74 14.90 -22.58
CA GLY A 114 -6.83 14.88 -23.55
C GLY A 114 -8.06 14.11 -23.06
N GLU A 115 -9.00 13.89 -23.97
CA GLU A 115 -10.30 13.24 -23.66
C GLU A 115 -10.23 11.72 -23.61
N GLN A 116 -9.10 11.12 -24.01
CA GLN A 116 -8.96 9.66 -24.10
C GLN A 116 -8.44 9.09 -22.79
N GLU A 117 -9.28 8.41 -22.04
CA GLU A 117 -8.93 7.74 -20.80
C GLU A 117 -7.74 6.76 -20.94
N ALA A 118 -7.55 6.17 -22.15
CA ALA A 118 -6.42 5.30 -22.46
C ALA A 118 -5.06 6.02 -22.46
N GLU A 119 -5.03 7.34 -22.61
CA GLU A 119 -3.82 8.15 -22.61
C GLU A 119 -3.51 8.72 -21.22
N ARG A 120 -4.42 8.56 -20.28
CA ARG A 120 -4.25 9.00 -18.91
C ARG A 120 -3.10 8.26 -18.23
N PRO A 121 -2.05 8.98 -17.76
CA PRO A 121 -0.96 8.34 -17.06
C PRO A 121 -1.39 7.86 -15.67
N ARG A 122 -1.15 6.59 -15.40
CA ARG A 122 -1.42 5.96 -14.10
C ARG A 122 -0.17 5.88 -13.24
N TYR A 123 0.99 5.66 -13.86
CA TYR A 123 2.28 5.66 -13.19
C TYR A 123 2.81 7.08 -13.13
N LEU A 124 2.92 7.64 -11.93
CA LEU A 124 3.21 9.04 -11.71
C LEU A 124 4.47 9.19 -10.84
N LEU A 125 5.60 9.54 -11.45
CA LEU A 125 6.82 9.80 -10.69
C LEU A 125 6.85 11.27 -10.25
N ILE A 126 6.68 11.49 -8.96
CA ILE A 126 6.74 12.82 -8.33
C ILE A 126 8.21 13.12 -7.99
N LEU A 127 8.71 14.26 -8.47
CA LEU A 127 10.03 14.80 -8.13
C LEU A 127 9.89 15.97 -7.16
N GLY A 128 10.70 15.94 -6.11
CA GLY A 128 10.73 16.96 -5.08
C GLY A 128 10.18 16.51 -3.74
N ASP A 129 10.59 17.21 -2.68
CA ASP A 129 10.20 16.91 -1.31
C ASP A 129 8.74 17.34 -1.01
N LEU A 130 8.25 17.05 0.17
CA LEU A 130 6.85 17.29 0.57
C LEU A 130 6.49 18.79 0.70
N ASP A 131 7.49 19.65 0.80
CA ASP A 131 7.33 21.12 0.75
C ASP A 131 7.23 21.65 -0.69
N GLN A 132 7.77 20.93 -1.69
CA GLN A 132 7.74 21.29 -3.11
C GLN A 132 6.49 20.74 -3.81
N VAL A 133 6.15 19.48 -3.58
CA VAL A 133 4.92 18.84 -4.04
C VAL A 133 4.26 18.19 -2.82
N SER A 134 3.12 18.72 -2.39
CA SER A 134 2.49 18.34 -1.13
C SER A 134 2.13 16.84 -1.07
N LEU A 135 2.04 16.32 0.17
CA LEU A 135 1.52 14.97 0.41
C LEU A 135 0.06 14.84 -0.07
N ASP A 136 -0.75 15.88 0.11
CA ASP A 136 -2.13 15.89 -0.34
C ASP A 136 -2.24 15.70 -1.86
N THR A 137 -1.35 16.34 -2.65
CA THR A 137 -1.26 16.10 -4.10
C THR A 137 -0.96 14.64 -4.40
N GLN A 138 0.02 14.03 -3.73
CA GLN A 138 0.34 12.61 -3.91
C GLN A 138 -0.83 11.70 -3.54
N GLN A 139 -1.53 12.00 -2.45
CA GLN A 139 -2.68 11.21 -2.00
C GLN A 139 -3.89 11.33 -2.93
N VAL A 140 -4.14 12.51 -3.48
CA VAL A 140 -5.21 12.72 -4.48
C VAL A 140 -4.88 11.99 -5.78
N LEU A 141 -3.64 12.03 -6.25
CA LEU A 141 -3.19 11.26 -7.42
C LEU A 141 -3.23 9.74 -7.17
N ALA A 142 -3.08 9.32 -5.91
CA ALA A 142 -3.13 7.92 -5.53
C ALA A 142 -4.53 7.29 -5.61
N GLN A 143 -5.59 8.06 -5.74
CA GLN A 143 -6.96 7.54 -5.81
C GLN A 143 -7.17 6.62 -7.03
N ASP A 144 -6.55 6.97 -8.16
CA ASP A 144 -6.74 6.29 -9.44
C ASP A 144 -5.44 6.12 -10.26
N GLY A 145 -4.29 6.41 -9.65
CA GLY A 145 -2.97 6.25 -10.24
C GLY A 145 -1.99 5.56 -9.28
N PHE A 146 -0.77 5.37 -9.74
CA PHE A 146 0.33 4.77 -8.99
C PHE A 146 1.43 5.80 -8.76
N PRO A 147 1.26 6.77 -7.84
CA PRO A 147 2.31 7.72 -7.55
C PRO A 147 3.44 7.07 -6.77
N GLY A 148 4.67 7.39 -7.17
CA GLY A 148 5.89 7.20 -6.41
C GLY A 148 6.63 8.53 -6.33
N ARG A 149 7.54 8.68 -5.37
CA ARG A 149 8.24 9.96 -5.13
C ARG A 149 9.74 9.77 -5.07
N LEU A 150 10.45 10.71 -5.68
CA LEU A 150 11.89 10.92 -5.48
C LEU A 150 12.12 12.30 -4.85
N ALA A 151 12.84 12.30 -3.75
CA ALA A 151 13.31 13.51 -3.10
C ALA A 151 14.70 13.26 -2.53
N PHE A 152 15.67 14.05 -2.93
CA PHE A 152 17.03 13.95 -2.45
C PHE A 152 17.53 15.31 -1.97
N ALA A 153 18.54 15.30 -1.09
CA ALA A 153 19.14 16.53 -0.56
C ALA A 153 19.98 17.26 -1.61
N THR A 154 20.51 16.52 -2.59
CA THR A 154 21.39 17.04 -3.66
C THR A 154 20.96 16.49 -5.01
N ASP A 155 21.35 17.17 -6.07
CA ASP A 155 21.10 16.78 -7.46
C ASP A 155 21.66 15.41 -7.80
N ASP A 156 22.84 15.09 -7.26
CA ASP A 156 23.52 13.79 -7.49
C ASP A 156 22.65 12.60 -7.11
N GLY A 157 21.79 12.73 -6.09
CA GLY A 157 20.89 11.67 -5.67
C GLY A 157 19.88 11.28 -6.75
N TYR A 158 19.38 12.24 -7.52
CA TYR A 158 18.44 11.97 -8.64
C TYR A 158 19.14 11.20 -9.76
N GLY A 159 20.34 11.66 -10.17
CA GLY A 159 21.14 10.97 -11.18
C GLY A 159 21.54 9.56 -10.75
N ALA A 160 22.07 9.40 -9.53
CA ALA A 160 22.45 8.11 -8.98
C ALA A 160 21.28 7.11 -8.93
N TYR A 161 20.08 7.58 -8.58
CA TYR A 161 18.89 6.74 -8.60
C TYR A 161 18.51 6.31 -10.02
N ALA A 162 18.47 7.25 -10.97
CA ALA A 162 18.17 6.95 -12.38
C ALA A 162 19.17 5.94 -12.96
N ASP A 163 20.46 6.15 -12.74
CA ASP A 163 21.53 5.26 -13.20
C ASP A 163 21.41 3.85 -12.59
N LYS A 164 21.10 3.76 -11.30
CA LYS A 164 20.85 2.48 -10.62
C LYS A 164 19.69 1.72 -11.26
N VAL A 165 18.54 2.37 -11.44
CA VAL A 165 17.35 1.73 -12.06
C VAL A 165 17.68 1.22 -13.46
N LEU A 166 18.36 2.04 -14.27
CA LEU A 166 18.75 1.68 -15.63
C LEU A 166 19.79 0.58 -15.66
N ALA A 167 20.75 0.59 -14.72
CA ALA A 167 21.75 -0.48 -14.61
C ALA A 167 21.08 -1.83 -14.32
N TRP A 168 20.15 -1.89 -13.39
CA TRP A 168 19.39 -3.11 -13.07
C TRP A 168 18.49 -3.57 -14.22
N GLN A 169 17.94 -2.66 -15.02
CA GLN A 169 17.14 -3.01 -16.19
C GLN A 169 17.98 -3.56 -17.37
N ARG A 170 19.22 -3.08 -17.51
CA ARG A 170 20.13 -3.49 -18.60
C ARG A 170 20.90 -4.75 -18.27
N GLU A 171 21.19 -4.98 -16.99
CA GLU A 171 21.94 -6.18 -16.57
C GLU A 171 21.07 -7.42 -16.81
N PRO A 172 21.60 -8.45 -17.48
CA PRO A 172 20.87 -9.71 -17.63
C PRO A 172 20.50 -10.26 -16.27
N ALA A 173 19.21 -10.49 -16.06
CA ALA A 173 18.73 -11.04 -14.82
C ALA A 173 19.30 -12.44 -14.59
N ARG A 174 19.98 -12.63 -13.45
CA ARG A 174 20.64 -13.90 -13.07
C ARG A 174 19.73 -14.83 -12.31
N GLN A 175 18.66 -14.28 -11.73
CA GLN A 175 17.72 -15.00 -10.87
C GLN A 175 16.34 -14.96 -11.51
N ASP A 176 15.67 -16.09 -11.52
CA ASP A 176 14.27 -16.22 -11.98
C ASP A 176 13.27 -16.00 -10.85
N ARG A 177 13.73 -16.03 -9.59
CA ARG A 177 12.90 -15.88 -8.39
C ARG A 177 13.54 -14.96 -7.38
N ALA A 178 12.70 -14.21 -6.67
CA ALA A 178 13.10 -13.33 -5.60
C ALA A 178 13.09 -14.03 -4.23
N ARG A 179 13.81 -13.47 -3.26
CA ARG A 179 13.65 -13.80 -1.84
C ARG A 179 12.55 -12.94 -1.22
N ALA A 180 11.78 -13.49 -0.30
CA ALA A 180 10.89 -12.77 0.59
C ALA A 180 11.49 -12.77 2.00
N LEU A 181 11.90 -11.60 2.48
CA LEU A 181 12.61 -11.42 3.74
C LEU A 181 11.70 -10.71 4.73
N PHE A 182 11.64 -11.21 5.95
CA PHE A 182 10.91 -10.62 7.06
C PHE A 182 11.86 -10.32 8.19
N TYR A 183 11.80 -9.11 8.75
CA TYR A 183 12.68 -8.69 9.84
C TYR A 183 11.90 -7.96 10.93
N THR A 184 12.15 -8.29 12.19
CA THR A 184 11.60 -7.58 13.33
C THR A 184 12.72 -7.16 14.26
N VAL A 185 12.73 -5.90 14.67
CA VAL A 185 13.55 -5.47 15.80
C VAL A 185 12.84 -5.90 17.10
N HIS A 186 13.43 -6.85 17.81
CA HIS A 186 12.93 -7.34 19.10
C HIS A 186 13.46 -6.51 20.27
N ASP A 187 13.08 -5.23 20.33
CA ASP A 187 13.50 -4.28 21.37
C ASP A 187 12.77 -4.45 22.71
N GLY A 188 11.97 -5.51 22.84
CA GLY A 188 11.23 -5.81 24.07
C GLY A 188 9.97 -5.00 24.27
N THR A 189 9.66 -4.05 23.38
CA THR A 189 8.45 -3.24 23.50
C THR A 189 7.20 -4.01 23.09
N ARG A 190 6.05 -3.57 23.58
CA ARG A 190 4.75 -4.16 23.24
C ARG A 190 4.44 -4.02 21.75
N ALA A 191 4.77 -2.87 21.14
CA ALA A 191 4.45 -2.57 19.75
C ALA A 191 5.15 -3.53 18.79
N THR A 192 6.47 -3.71 18.92
CA THR A 192 7.24 -4.63 18.06
C THR A 192 6.88 -6.09 18.32
N THR A 193 6.63 -6.48 19.59
CA THR A 193 6.18 -7.83 19.96
C THR A 193 4.80 -8.14 19.35
N ALA A 194 3.83 -7.24 19.47
CA ALA A 194 2.50 -7.39 18.89
C ALA A 194 2.56 -7.42 17.36
N GLY A 195 3.34 -6.52 16.77
CA GLY A 195 3.53 -6.46 15.32
C GLY A 195 4.19 -7.72 14.76
N HIS A 196 5.20 -8.27 15.46
CA HIS A 196 5.78 -9.55 15.09
C HIS A 196 4.73 -10.67 15.07
N ALA A 197 3.95 -10.79 16.15
CA ALA A 197 2.95 -11.85 16.29
C ALA A 197 1.75 -11.71 15.33
N ARG A 198 1.37 -10.48 14.95
CA ARG A 198 0.13 -10.19 14.21
C ARG A 198 0.35 -9.78 12.76
N LEU A 199 1.54 -9.32 12.39
CA LEU A 199 1.90 -9.00 11.01
C LEU A 199 2.97 -9.93 10.48
N ILE A 200 4.17 -9.92 11.09
CA ILE A 200 5.35 -10.58 10.51
C ILE A 200 5.17 -12.11 10.46
N GLN A 201 4.88 -12.75 11.58
CA GLN A 201 4.72 -14.21 11.63
C GLN A 201 3.59 -14.74 10.76
N PRO A 202 2.34 -14.17 10.79
CA PRO A 202 1.26 -14.67 9.95
C PRO A 202 1.53 -14.46 8.46
N CYS A 203 2.11 -13.32 8.08
CA CYS A 203 2.48 -13.04 6.69
C CYS A 203 3.58 -13.99 6.20
N HIS A 204 4.66 -14.17 6.97
CA HIS A 204 5.71 -15.14 6.70
C HIS A 204 5.15 -16.57 6.55
N ALA A 205 4.34 -17.02 7.52
CA ALA A 205 3.76 -18.36 7.50
C ALA A 205 2.90 -18.61 6.26
N LEU A 206 2.12 -17.60 5.84
CA LEU A 206 1.30 -17.68 4.63
C LEU A 206 2.18 -17.74 3.38
N CYS A 207 3.21 -16.89 3.26
CA CYS A 207 4.17 -16.92 2.16
C CYS A 207 4.89 -18.27 2.07
N ALA A 208 5.45 -18.75 3.18
CA ALA A 208 6.19 -20.02 3.22
C ALA A 208 5.30 -21.22 2.86
N ARG A 209 4.06 -21.25 3.34
CA ARG A 209 3.07 -22.27 2.98
C ARG A 209 2.76 -22.22 1.48
N THR A 210 2.47 -21.03 0.94
CA THR A 210 2.12 -20.90 -0.49
C THR A 210 3.29 -21.23 -1.39
N THR A 211 4.52 -20.84 -1.04
CA THR A 211 5.74 -21.24 -1.77
C THR A 211 5.87 -22.76 -1.84
N ARG A 212 5.63 -23.47 -0.73
CA ARG A 212 5.74 -24.93 -0.67
C ARG A 212 4.61 -25.62 -1.44
N ASP A 213 3.36 -25.20 -1.20
CA ASP A 213 2.18 -25.92 -1.65
C ASP A 213 1.73 -25.48 -3.05
N LYS A 214 2.05 -24.25 -3.46
CA LYS A 214 1.61 -23.59 -4.68
C LYS A 214 2.67 -22.61 -5.23
N ALA A 215 3.87 -23.11 -5.52
CA ALA A 215 5.02 -22.30 -5.92
C ALA A 215 4.78 -21.36 -7.13
N ARG A 216 3.77 -21.64 -7.97
CA ARG A 216 3.39 -20.74 -9.08
C ARG A 216 2.62 -19.52 -8.60
N GLU A 217 1.87 -19.63 -7.49
CA GLU A 217 1.11 -18.51 -6.91
C GLU A 217 2.02 -17.59 -6.07
N PHE A 218 3.10 -18.12 -5.50
CA PHE A 218 4.11 -17.35 -4.78
C PHE A 218 5.53 -17.82 -5.20
N PRO A 219 6.07 -17.26 -6.29
CA PRO A 219 7.31 -17.75 -6.91
C PRO A 219 8.56 -17.21 -6.22
N ALA A 220 8.69 -17.39 -4.89
CA ALA A 220 9.89 -17.03 -4.17
C ALA A 220 10.95 -18.15 -4.20
N SER A 221 12.24 -17.75 -4.24
CA SER A 221 13.37 -18.68 -4.08
C SER A 221 13.58 -19.09 -2.63
N ALA A 222 13.29 -18.17 -1.70
CA ALA A 222 13.34 -18.39 -0.26
C ALA A 222 12.33 -17.47 0.45
N VAL A 223 11.82 -17.91 1.59
CA VAL A 223 10.98 -17.12 2.50
C VAL A 223 11.59 -17.24 3.89
N GLU A 224 12.14 -16.14 4.39
CA GLU A 224 12.99 -16.12 5.58
C GLU A 224 12.49 -15.09 6.59
N VAL A 225 12.52 -15.44 7.88
CA VAL A 225 12.23 -14.53 8.98
C VAL A 225 13.44 -14.39 9.88
N HIS A 226 13.78 -13.15 10.22
CA HIS A 226 14.97 -12.77 10.96
C HIS A 226 14.64 -11.78 12.08
N GLY A 227 15.59 -11.50 12.92
CA GLY A 227 15.54 -10.64 14.09
C GLY A 227 15.96 -11.42 15.33
N ARG A 228 17.12 -11.07 15.88
CA ARG A 228 17.65 -11.68 17.10
C ARG A 228 16.90 -11.19 18.33
N PRO A 229 16.85 -11.98 19.41
CA PRO A 229 16.30 -11.53 20.70
C PRO A 229 16.99 -10.28 21.27
N THR A 230 18.30 -10.12 21.02
CA THR A 230 19.03 -8.87 21.23
C THR A 230 19.15 -8.20 19.87
N PRO A 231 18.49 -7.04 19.66
CA PRO A 231 18.53 -6.34 18.38
C PRO A 231 19.96 -5.98 17.98
N ASP A 232 20.25 -6.10 16.68
CA ASP A 232 21.57 -5.85 16.14
C ASP A 232 21.44 -5.24 14.72
N PRO A 233 21.79 -3.96 14.53
CA PRO A 233 21.78 -3.34 13.20
C PRO A 233 22.63 -4.08 12.17
N ASP A 234 23.75 -4.66 12.58
CA ASP A 234 24.66 -5.38 11.69
C ASP A 234 24.03 -6.68 11.15
N GLU A 235 23.15 -7.32 11.91
CA GLU A 235 22.37 -8.47 11.41
C GLU A 235 21.52 -8.07 10.19
N LEU A 236 20.80 -6.96 10.28
CA LEU A 236 19.98 -6.47 9.16
C LEU A 236 20.85 -6.06 7.97
N LEU A 237 21.96 -5.37 8.20
CA LEU A 237 22.89 -4.98 7.13
C LEU A 237 23.46 -6.22 6.44
N ALA A 238 23.90 -7.22 7.19
CA ALA A 238 24.42 -8.47 6.64
C ALA A 238 23.34 -9.24 5.83
N LEU A 239 22.12 -9.31 6.34
CA LEU A 239 20.97 -9.92 5.64
C LEU A 239 20.68 -9.21 4.31
N ALA A 240 20.69 -7.87 4.32
CA ALA A 240 20.35 -7.03 3.20
C ALA A 240 21.50 -6.83 2.18
N ALA A 241 22.74 -7.20 2.52
CA ALA A 241 23.90 -6.99 1.66
C ALA A 241 23.91 -7.88 0.40
N ALA A 242 23.17 -8.97 0.40
CA ALA A 242 23.19 -9.94 -0.70
C ALA A 242 22.67 -9.34 -2.01
N ARG A 243 23.47 -9.48 -3.10
CA ARG A 243 23.04 -9.08 -4.45
C ARG A 243 22.10 -10.12 -5.05
N HIS A 244 20.92 -10.22 -4.47
CA HIS A 244 19.84 -11.12 -4.89
C HIS A 244 18.52 -10.34 -4.87
N PRO A 245 17.70 -10.37 -5.93
CA PRO A 245 16.40 -9.71 -5.93
C PRO A 245 15.59 -10.12 -4.72
N SER A 246 15.21 -9.16 -3.89
CA SER A 246 14.54 -9.46 -2.61
C SER A 246 13.44 -8.44 -2.32
N VAL A 247 12.37 -8.89 -1.68
CA VAL A 247 11.39 -8.04 -1.01
C VAL A 247 11.63 -8.18 0.49
N LEU A 248 11.94 -7.08 1.16
CA LEU A 248 12.12 -7.04 2.62
C LEU A 248 10.89 -6.36 3.25
N LEU A 249 10.19 -7.04 4.13
CA LEU A 249 9.26 -6.44 5.08
C LEU A 249 9.93 -6.34 6.45
N SER A 250 10.26 -5.14 6.88
CA SER A 250 10.88 -4.89 8.19
C SER A 250 9.98 -4.08 9.09
N MET A 251 10.09 -4.31 10.40
CA MET A 251 9.34 -3.64 11.45
C MET A 251 10.23 -3.19 12.60
N SER A 252 10.07 -1.94 13.00
CA SER A 252 10.70 -1.33 14.19
C SER A 252 9.90 -0.13 14.65
N HIS A 253 10.32 0.51 15.74
CA HIS A 253 9.96 1.91 15.96
C HIS A 253 10.68 2.81 14.97
N GLY A 254 10.01 3.89 14.51
CA GLY A 254 10.66 5.02 13.86
C GLY A 254 11.21 5.98 14.90
N LEU A 255 12.42 6.46 14.70
CA LEU A 255 13.08 7.35 15.63
C LEU A 255 12.42 8.73 15.65
N GLY A 256 12.14 9.25 16.83
CA GLY A 256 11.62 10.59 17.09
C GLY A 256 12.64 11.47 17.83
N PRO A 257 12.29 12.73 18.15
CA PRO A 257 13.18 13.62 18.87
C PRO A 257 13.52 13.08 20.28
N PRO A 258 14.70 13.44 20.82
CA PRO A 258 15.05 13.16 22.19
C PRO A 258 14.05 13.73 23.20
N ARG A 259 13.85 13.06 24.34
CA ARG A 259 12.91 13.52 25.38
C ARG A 259 13.21 14.91 25.92
N ARG A 260 14.50 15.28 25.98
CA ARG A 260 14.96 16.49 26.69
C ARG A 260 15.07 17.71 25.79
N ARG A 261 15.07 17.56 24.48
CA ARG A 261 15.11 18.68 23.55
C ARG A 261 14.46 18.32 22.22
N PRO A 262 13.77 19.25 21.55
CA PRO A 262 13.37 19.03 20.17
C PRO A 262 14.62 18.97 19.27
N TRP A 263 14.50 18.30 18.14
CA TRP A 263 15.47 18.41 17.06
C TRP A 263 15.40 19.78 16.39
N SER A 264 16.53 20.27 15.92
CA SER A 264 16.54 21.30 14.89
C SER A 264 15.90 20.74 13.59
N PRO A 265 15.43 21.61 12.67
CA PRO A 265 14.91 21.15 11.38
C PRO A 265 15.89 20.29 10.58
N ALA A 266 17.20 20.54 10.68
CA ALA A 266 18.22 19.74 10.04
C ALA A 266 18.35 18.33 10.67
N GLU A 267 18.40 18.24 11.99
CA GLU A 267 18.44 16.97 12.72
C GLU A 267 17.16 16.14 12.46
N ALA A 268 15.99 16.78 12.42
CA ALA A 268 14.75 16.11 12.10
C ALA A 268 14.78 15.49 10.69
N ARG A 269 15.27 16.24 9.69
CA ARG A 269 15.41 15.73 8.31
C ARG A 269 16.41 14.58 8.20
N GLU A 270 17.42 14.52 9.05
CA GLU A 270 18.43 13.49 9.07
C GLU A 270 17.99 12.22 9.81
N HIS A 271 17.35 12.37 10.96
CA HIS A 271 17.16 11.26 11.90
C HIS A 271 15.71 10.79 12.03
N GLN A 272 14.71 11.64 11.75
CA GLN A 272 13.33 11.25 11.98
C GLN A 272 12.90 10.11 11.07
N GLY A 273 12.30 9.07 11.67
CA GLY A 273 11.93 7.86 10.95
C GLY A 273 13.09 6.89 10.70
N ALA A 274 14.29 7.16 11.23
CA ALA A 274 15.37 6.17 11.27
C ALA A 274 14.92 4.91 12.02
N MET A 275 15.48 3.76 11.69
CA MET A 275 15.08 2.47 12.26
C MET A 275 15.68 2.31 13.65
N SER A 276 14.83 2.34 14.69
CA SER A 276 15.27 2.18 16.08
C SER A 276 15.54 0.72 16.41
N PHE A 277 16.67 0.45 17.05
CA PHE A 277 17.02 -0.85 17.64
C PHE A 277 16.95 -0.81 19.17
N GLY A 278 16.17 0.11 19.71
CA GLY A 278 16.05 0.32 21.15
C GLY A 278 17.37 0.85 21.72
N VAL A 279 17.80 0.29 22.85
CA VAL A 279 19.05 0.66 23.53
C VAL A 279 20.31 0.35 22.72
N GLU A 280 20.22 -0.53 21.72
CA GLU A 280 21.33 -0.91 20.83
C GLU A 280 21.56 0.12 19.71
N GLY A 281 20.79 1.21 19.66
CA GLY A 281 20.98 2.31 18.75
C GLY A 281 19.97 2.38 17.61
N ALA A 282 20.38 2.92 16.47
CA ALA A 282 19.52 3.12 15.31
C ALA A 282 20.27 2.94 13.99
N LEU A 283 19.58 2.45 12.97
CA LEU A 283 20.03 2.45 11.59
C LEU A 283 19.54 3.74 10.91
N ALA A 284 20.47 4.60 10.54
CA ALA A 284 20.20 5.91 9.96
C ALA A 284 20.73 6.05 8.53
N ALA A 285 20.56 7.21 7.92
CA ALA A 285 21.00 7.49 6.55
C ALA A 285 22.47 7.16 6.28
N LYS A 286 23.36 7.51 7.22
CA LYS A 286 24.80 7.26 7.12
C LYS A 286 25.17 5.78 7.02
N ASP A 287 24.37 4.91 7.65
CA ASP A 287 24.64 3.49 7.78
C ASP A 287 24.25 2.70 6.53
N VAL A 288 23.31 3.21 5.73
CA VAL A 288 22.83 2.56 4.49
C VAL A 288 23.30 3.25 3.22
N GLY A 289 23.86 4.47 3.32
CA GLY A 289 24.20 5.27 2.15
C GLY A 289 25.39 4.75 1.34
N SER A 290 26.32 4.03 1.96
CA SER A 290 27.58 3.61 1.35
C SER A 290 27.83 2.09 1.37
N VAL A 291 27.01 1.33 2.07
CA VAL A 291 27.11 -0.14 2.13
C VAL A 291 26.04 -0.79 1.28
N PRO A 292 26.24 -2.01 0.76
CA PRO A 292 25.16 -2.71 0.06
C PRO A 292 23.96 -2.92 1.00
N PHE A 293 22.80 -2.38 0.61
CA PHE A 293 21.57 -2.53 1.35
C PHE A 293 20.42 -2.84 0.38
N LEU A 294 20.03 -4.10 0.30
CA LEU A 294 18.96 -4.61 -0.56
C LEU A 294 19.16 -4.28 -2.06
N PRO A 295 20.33 -4.63 -2.67
CA PRO A 295 20.66 -4.24 -4.04
C PRO A 295 19.64 -4.74 -5.05
N GLY A 296 18.99 -3.80 -5.77
CA GLY A 296 17.93 -4.11 -6.75
C GLY A 296 16.63 -4.64 -6.16
N GLY A 297 16.49 -4.62 -4.83
CA GLY A 297 15.30 -5.10 -4.12
C GLY A 297 14.23 -4.03 -3.89
N LEU A 298 13.20 -4.41 -3.14
CA LEU A 298 12.09 -3.54 -2.72
C LEU A 298 11.95 -3.64 -1.20
N TRP A 299 11.88 -2.50 -0.54
CA TRP A 299 11.82 -2.42 0.92
C TRP A 299 10.47 -1.94 1.39
N ILE A 300 9.78 -2.74 2.21
CA ILE A 300 8.56 -2.36 2.94
C ILE A 300 8.99 -2.11 4.39
N TYR A 301 9.02 -0.85 4.79
CA TYR A 301 9.47 -0.43 6.10
C TYR A 301 8.30 0.04 6.96
N PHE A 302 7.90 -0.78 7.93
CA PHE A 302 6.82 -0.49 8.85
C PHE A 302 7.36 0.17 10.12
N ALA A 303 7.24 1.48 10.19
CA ALA A 303 7.63 2.33 11.33
C ALA A 303 7.00 3.72 11.20
N CYS A 304 6.81 4.44 12.30
CA CYS A 304 6.45 5.85 12.27
C CYS A 304 7.46 6.65 11.45
N PHE A 305 6.99 7.52 10.57
CA PHE A 305 7.81 8.38 9.73
C PHE A 305 8.84 7.65 8.85
N GLY A 306 8.70 6.35 8.65
CA GLY A 306 9.65 5.54 7.88
C GLY A 306 9.84 6.00 6.43
N ALA A 307 8.79 6.53 5.78
CA ALA A 307 8.89 7.17 4.47
C ALA A 307 9.02 8.70 4.54
N GLY A 308 8.59 9.33 5.62
CA GLY A 308 8.68 10.78 5.76
C GLY A 308 7.78 11.35 6.84
N THR A 309 7.90 12.65 7.02
CA THR A 309 7.18 13.45 8.00
C THR A 309 6.29 14.42 7.26
N PRO A 310 4.96 14.43 7.50
CA PRO A 310 4.07 15.41 6.89
C PRO A 310 4.28 16.79 7.52
N ARG A 311 3.82 17.84 6.85
CA ARG A 311 3.80 19.19 7.42
C ARG A 311 2.98 19.25 8.70
N THR A 312 1.85 18.56 8.73
CA THR A 312 0.96 18.43 9.89
C THR A 312 0.48 16.98 9.94
N SER A 313 0.61 16.35 11.11
CA SER A 313 0.13 14.99 11.29
C SER A 313 -1.40 14.92 11.22
N ALA A 314 -1.91 13.91 10.52
CA ALA A 314 -3.35 13.61 10.48
C ALA A 314 -3.93 13.30 11.87
N TYR A 315 -3.10 12.85 12.79
CA TYR A 315 -3.49 12.45 14.16
C TYR A 315 -3.43 13.60 15.17
N LYS A 316 -2.86 14.76 14.82
CA LYS A 316 -2.65 15.88 15.74
C LYS A 316 -3.93 16.31 16.46
N HIS A 317 -5.00 16.56 15.69
CA HIS A 317 -6.26 16.99 16.25
C HIS A 317 -6.86 15.96 17.21
N TRP A 318 -6.82 14.69 16.84
CA TRP A 318 -7.31 13.60 17.67
C TRP A 318 -6.52 13.49 18.99
N LEU A 319 -5.19 13.58 18.95
CA LEU A 319 -4.35 13.55 20.13
C LEU A 319 -4.58 14.79 21.04
N ASP A 320 -4.76 15.96 20.45
CA ASP A 320 -5.09 17.18 21.20
C ASP A 320 -6.45 17.07 21.90
N MET A 321 -7.45 16.45 21.25
CA MET A 321 -8.77 16.19 21.87
C MET A 321 -8.66 15.18 23.02
N LEU A 322 -7.88 14.11 22.88
CA LEU A 322 -7.64 13.15 23.95
C LEU A 322 -6.98 13.80 25.15
N ALA A 323 -6.00 14.67 24.93
CA ALA A 323 -5.34 15.43 26.00
C ALA A 323 -6.32 16.36 26.72
N LEU A 324 -7.22 17.05 26.00
CA LEU A 324 -8.27 17.91 26.57
C LEU A 324 -9.24 17.14 27.47
N HIS A 325 -9.52 15.87 27.15
CA HIS A 325 -10.42 15.01 27.93
C HIS A 325 -9.72 14.24 29.06
N GLY A 326 -8.48 14.62 29.40
CA GLY A 326 -7.76 14.06 30.56
C GLY A 326 -7.21 12.65 30.33
N MET A 327 -7.16 12.18 29.09
CA MET A 327 -6.48 10.95 28.70
C MET A 327 -4.97 11.22 28.59
N ALA A 328 -4.33 11.49 29.72
CA ALA A 328 -3.10 12.28 29.88
C ALA A 328 -1.83 11.62 29.32
N ASP A 329 -1.80 10.31 29.12
CA ASP A 329 -0.57 9.58 28.77
C ASP A 329 -0.13 9.79 27.31
N LEU A 330 -0.89 10.55 26.52
CA LEU A 330 -0.59 10.90 25.13
C LEU A 330 0.17 12.22 24.97
N GLY A 331 0.45 12.90 26.08
CA GLY A 331 1.17 14.18 26.11
C GLY A 331 2.50 14.19 25.36
N PRO A 332 3.38 13.17 25.50
CA PRO A 332 4.64 13.08 24.77
C PRO A 332 4.45 13.03 23.26
N ALA A 333 3.50 12.22 22.76
CA ALA A 333 3.18 12.12 21.33
C ALA A 333 2.65 13.45 20.78
N SER A 334 1.68 14.09 21.47
CA SER A 334 1.18 15.43 21.11
C SER A 334 2.26 16.49 21.11
N ALA A 335 3.18 16.46 22.07
CA ALA A 335 4.30 17.39 22.12
C ALA A 335 5.24 17.22 20.92
N THR A 336 5.54 15.99 20.55
CA THR A 336 6.34 15.67 19.37
C THR A 336 5.66 16.21 18.11
N LEU A 337 4.37 15.95 17.91
CA LEU A 337 3.65 16.39 16.71
C LEU A 337 3.54 17.92 16.62
N ARG A 338 3.43 18.63 17.75
CA ARG A 338 3.49 20.11 17.73
C ARG A 338 4.84 20.65 17.25
N GLY A 339 5.92 19.93 17.50
CA GLY A 339 7.26 20.29 17.00
C GLY A 339 7.42 20.15 15.48
N LEU A 340 6.63 19.28 14.83
CA LEU A 340 6.72 19.02 13.38
C LEU A 340 6.26 20.22 12.54
N ASP A 341 5.26 20.97 13.00
CA ASP A 341 4.69 22.12 12.27
C ASP A 341 5.74 23.20 11.92
N GLN A 342 6.90 23.21 12.60
CA GLN A 342 7.96 24.19 12.40
C GLN A 342 8.95 23.81 11.27
N GLY A 343 9.05 22.52 10.91
CA GLY A 343 10.08 21.99 10.01
C GLY A 343 9.67 21.85 8.54
N GLY A 344 8.39 22.03 8.21
CA GLY A 344 7.83 21.66 6.91
C GLY A 344 7.80 20.13 6.71
N GLY A 345 7.07 19.66 5.71
CA GLY A 345 7.05 18.24 5.36
C GLY A 345 8.35 17.81 4.64
N PHE A 346 8.82 16.58 4.88
CA PHE A 346 10.02 16.03 4.23
C PHE A 346 10.00 14.49 4.16
N VAL A 347 10.67 13.95 3.14
CA VAL A 347 10.93 12.52 3.00
C VAL A 347 12.03 12.08 3.97
N SER A 348 11.90 10.90 4.57
CA SER A 348 12.85 10.34 5.55
C SER A 348 14.29 10.30 5.01
N GLY A 349 15.24 10.73 5.84
CA GLY A 349 16.67 10.69 5.53
C GLY A 349 17.16 9.27 5.24
N LEU A 350 16.72 8.29 6.01
CA LEU A 350 17.05 6.88 5.83
C LEU A 350 16.58 6.36 4.46
N ALA A 351 15.34 6.65 4.08
CA ALA A 351 14.79 6.23 2.79
C ALA A 351 15.49 6.93 1.61
N LYS A 352 15.80 8.25 1.74
CA LYS A 352 16.57 8.99 0.73
C LYS A 352 17.95 8.36 0.51
N ALA A 353 18.67 8.06 1.59
CA ALA A 353 20.00 7.47 1.52
C ALA A 353 19.97 6.06 0.89
N ALA A 354 19.03 5.22 1.28
CA ALA A 354 18.85 3.90 0.69
C ALA A 354 18.53 3.98 -0.81
N LEU A 355 17.69 4.92 -1.23
CA LEU A 355 17.37 5.11 -2.66
C LEU A 355 18.51 5.75 -3.47
N ALA A 356 19.29 6.65 -2.89
CA ALA A 356 20.46 7.24 -3.56
C ALA A 356 21.62 6.24 -3.69
N ASN A 357 21.69 5.24 -2.80
CA ASN A 357 22.75 4.23 -2.81
C ASN A 357 22.71 3.40 -4.12
N PRO A 358 23.80 3.34 -4.90
CA PRO A 358 23.89 2.51 -6.12
C PRO A 358 23.63 1.01 -5.85
N ASN A 359 24.00 0.52 -4.66
CA ASN A 359 23.73 -0.83 -4.19
C ASN A 359 22.53 -0.88 -3.21
N GLY A 360 21.56 0.00 -3.41
CA GLY A 360 20.35 0.10 -2.61
C GLY A 360 19.11 -0.46 -3.31
N PRO A 361 17.94 -0.37 -2.64
CA PRO A 361 16.65 -0.78 -3.18
C PRO A 361 16.22 0.11 -4.35
N LEU A 362 15.35 -0.43 -5.20
CA LEU A 362 14.70 0.29 -6.29
C LEU A 362 13.50 1.12 -5.81
N ALA A 363 12.85 0.67 -4.75
CA ALA A 363 11.77 1.42 -4.11
C ALA A 363 11.67 1.09 -2.62
N VAL A 364 11.14 2.05 -1.87
CA VAL A 364 10.81 1.93 -0.44
C VAL A 364 9.34 2.25 -0.26
N LEU A 365 8.60 1.36 0.38
CA LEU A 365 7.24 1.59 0.86
C LEU A 365 7.29 1.81 2.36
N GLY A 366 6.80 2.92 2.85
CA GLY A 366 6.76 3.21 4.28
C GLY A 366 5.67 4.19 4.65
N HIS A 367 5.59 4.52 5.91
CA HIS A 367 4.60 5.43 6.45
C HIS A 367 5.09 6.88 6.41
N ILE A 368 4.30 7.78 5.84
CA ILE A 368 4.45 9.23 6.04
C ILE A 368 3.46 9.61 7.15
N ASP A 369 3.92 9.88 8.33
CA ASP A 369 3.21 10.12 9.58
C ASP A 369 3.39 8.96 10.60
N LEU A 370 2.61 8.98 11.68
CA LEU A 370 2.58 7.92 12.68
C LEU A 370 2.06 6.62 12.08
N ALA A 371 2.71 5.51 12.38
CA ALA A 371 2.28 4.16 12.01
C ALA A 371 1.65 3.46 13.21
N TRP A 372 0.46 2.93 13.02
CA TRP A 372 -0.31 2.23 14.02
C TRP A 372 -0.57 0.77 13.62
N SER A 373 -1.04 -0.03 14.55
CA SER A 373 -1.34 -1.45 14.28
C SER A 373 -2.62 -1.68 13.46
N TYR A 374 -3.38 -0.63 13.12
CA TYR A 374 -4.69 -0.77 12.46
C TYR A 374 -4.61 -1.40 11.06
N SER A 375 -3.56 -1.14 10.30
CA SER A 375 -3.41 -1.68 8.94
C SER A 375 -3.23 -3.21 8.90
N TYR A 376 -2.84 -3.84 10.01
CA TYR A 376 -2.70 -5.30 10.09
C TYR A 376 -3.53 -5.95 11.20
N GLU A 377 -4.13 -5.16 12.10
CA GLU A 377 -4.98 -5.64 13.19
C GLU A 377 -6.37 -5.02 13.09
N GLU A 378 -7.41 -5.84 12.96
CA GLU A 378 -8.78 -5.40 13.04
C GLU A 378 -9.30 -5.57 14.46
N LEU A 379 -9.70 -4.47 15.06
CA LEU A 379 -10.38 -4.46 16.35
C LEU A 379 -11.90 -4.54 16.10
N ARG A 380 -12.52 -5.65 16.50
CA ARG A 380 -13.97 -5.83 16.48
C ARG A 380 -14.53 -5.70 17.87
N VAL A 381 -15.63 -4.96 17.99
CA VAL A 381 -16.40 -4.93 19.23
C VAL A 381 -17.04 -6.31 19.41
N GLY A 382 -16.50 -7.09 20.35
CA GLY A 382 -17.04 -8.41 20.67
C GLY A 382 -18.28 -8.31 21.55
N ASN A 383 -19.23 -9.22 21.37
CA ASN A 383 -20.39 -9.33 22.25
C ASN A 383 -19.94 -9.61 23.69
N ALA A 384 -20.14 -8.68 24.59
CA ALA A 384 -20.04 -8.78 26.07
C ALA A 384 -18.66 -9.13 26.68
N ARG A 385 -17.59 -9.41 25.93
CA ARG A 385 -16.28 -9.87 26.46
C ARG A 385 -15.03 -9.13 25.95
N GLY A 386 -15.19 -7.93 25.41
CA GLY A 386 -14.07 -7.13 24.95
C GLY A 386 -13.83 -7.20 23.44
N LEU A 387 -12.82 -6.47 22.96
CA LEU A 387 -12.44 -6.40 21.57
C LEU A 387 -11.78 -7.72 21.13
N THR A 388 -12.28 -8.32 20.07
CA THR A 388 -11.62 -9.44 19.39
C THR A 388 -10.90 -8.92 18.16
N GLY A 389 -9.59 -9.19 18.04
CA GLY A 389 -8.82 -8.82 16.85
C GLY A 389 -8.92 -9.89 15.76
N SER A 390 -9.16 -9.50 14.53
CA SER A 390 -8.87 -10.32 13.36
C SER A 390 -7.60 -9.81 12.69
N ASN A 391 -6.92 -10.71 11.96
CA ASN A 391 -5.63 -10.42 11.37
C ASN A 391 -5.78 -9.96 9.91
N ARG A 392 -5.25 -8.78 9.58
CA ARG A 392 -5.22 -8.21 8.23
C ARG A 392 -3.88 -8.40 7.51
N SER A 393 -2.98 -9.22 8.05
CA SER A 393 -1.68 -9.51 7.42
C SER A 393 -1.78 -10.01 5.98
N ARG A 394 -2.96 -10.52 5.57
CA ARG A 394 -3.24 -10.95 4.20
C ARG A 394 -3.05 -9.82 3.17
N ASN A 395 -3.27 -8.56 3.55
CA ASN A 395 -3.06 -7.42 2.66
C ASN A 395 -1.57 -7.28 2.30
N PHE A 396 -0.69 -7.46 3.28
CA PHE A 396 0.76 -7.47 3.07
C PHE A 396 1.23 -8.73 2.32
N TYR A 397 0.64 -9.88 2.61
CA TYR A 397 0.87 -11.08 1.81
C TYR A 397 0.53 -10.84 0.33
N ASN A 398 -0.62 -10.25 0.02
CA ASN A 398 -1.02 -9.95 -1.35
C ASN A 398 -0.03 -8.97 -2.02
N LEU A 399 0.40 -7.92 -1.31
CA LEU A 399 1.42 -6.99 -1.77
C LEU A 399 2.73 -7.70 -2.09
N ILE A 400 3.26 -8.50 -1.16
CA ILE A 400 4.53 -9.23 -1.34
C ILE A 400 4.40 -10.25 -2.48
N THR A 401 3.26 -10.95 -2.60
CA THR A 401 3.00 -11.89 -3.69
C THR A 401 3.16 -11.23 -5.06
N LYS A 402 2.57 -10.05 -5.23
CA LYS A 402 2.69 -9.29 -6.48
C LYS A 402 4.12 -8.86 -6.76
N LEU A 403 4.84 -8.39 -5.75
CA LEU A 403 6.23 -7.96 -5.88
C LEU A 403 7.15 -9.13 -6.25
N VAL A 404 7.06 -10.28 -5.56
CA VAL A 404 7.89 -11.46 -5.88
C VAL A 404 7.53 -12.11 -7.22
N ALA A 405 6.31 -11.90 -7.70
CA ALA A 405 5.89 -12.28 -9.05
C ALA A 405 6.42 -11.34 -10.15
N GLY A 406 7.13 -10.27 -9.79
CA GLY A 406 7.72 -9.31 -10.73
C GLY A 406 6.75 -8.24 -11.23
N GLU A 407 5.62 -8.03 -10.54
CA GLU A 407 4.76 -6.88 -10.83
C GLU A 407 5.48 -5.57 -10.47
N ARG A 408 5.08 -4.48 -11.13
CA ARG A 408 5.62 -3.14 -10.85
C ARG A 408 5.20 -2.68 -9.46
N ALA A 409 6.09 -1.97 -8.77
CA ALA A 409 5.88 -1.53 -7.39
C ALA A 409 4.58 -0.74 -7.19
N GLY A 410 4.25 0.16 -8.12
CA GLY A 410 3.02 0.94 -8.08
C GLY A 410 1.76 0.08 -8.18
N ALA A 411 1.73 -0.90 -9.10
CA ALA A 411 0.60 -1.83 -9.26
C ALA A 411 0.44 -2.76 -8.05
N ALA A 412 1.54 -3.23 -7.47
CA ALA A 412 1.49 -4.10 -6.30
C ALA A 412 0.79 -3.43 -5.09
N LEU A 413 0.90 -2.10 -4.96
CA LEU A 413 0.23 -1.31 -3.92
C LEU A 413 -1.29 -1.32 -4.00
N LEU A 414 -1.89 -1.71 -5.12
CA LEU A 414 -3.35 -1.90 -5.22
C LEU A 414 -3.88 -2.79 -4.10
N ALA A 415 -3.11 -3.76 -3.61
CA ALA A 415 -3.51 -4.63 -2.51
C ALA A 415 -3.89 -3.85 -1.22
N LEU A 416 -3.18 -2.75 -0.91
CA LEU A 416 -3.49 -1.89 0.24
C LEU A 416 -4.54 -0.81 -0.12
N ARG A 417 -4.52 -0.29 -1.35
CA ARG A 417 -5.42 0.76 -1.79
C ARG A 417 -6.87 0.32 -1.93
N LEU A 418 -7.11 -0.92 -2.35
CA LEU A 418 -8.46 -1.48 -2.40
C LEU A 418 -9.08 -1.48 -1.00
N VAL A 419 -8.31 -1.90 0.01
CA VAL A 419 -8.76 -1.86 1.41
C VAL A 419 -9.03 -0.41 1.87
N LEU A 420 -8.17 0.54 1.50
CA LEU A 420 -8.38 1.95 1.79
C LEU A 420 -9.67 2.47 1.12
N GLY A 421 -9.94 2.05 -0.12
CA GLY A 421 -11.18 2.39 -0.83
C GLY A 421 -12.43 1.90 -0.10
N ASP A 422 -12.45 0.63 0.31
CA ASP A 422 -13.55 0.03 1.07
C ASP A 422 -13.78 0.77 2.40
N VAL A 423 -12.70 1.05 3.15
CA VAL A 423 -12.76 1.79 4.41
C VAL A 423 -13.26 3.23 4.21
N SER A 424 -12.84 3.89 3.12
CA SER A 424 -13.29 5.24 2.78
C SER A 424 -14.79 5.27 2.46
N ALA A 425 -15.30 4.27 1.73
CA ALA A 425 -16.72 4.14 1.43
C ALA A 425 -17.53 3.96 2.71
N GLU A 426 -17.10 3.06 3.60
CA GLU A 426 -17.77 2.81 4.88
C GLU A 426 -17.78 4.06 5.78
N LEU A 427 -16.67 4.80 5.86
CA LEU A 427 -16.60 6.08 6.58
C LEU A 427 -17.58 7.11 6.01
N ASN A 428 -17.63 7.25 4.67
CA ASN A 428 -18.55 8.17 4.03
C ASN A 428 -20.02 7.83 4.35
N ASP A 429 -20.38 6.54 4.35
CA ASP A 429 -21.71 6.08 4.75
C ASP A 429 -22.06 6.44 6.21
N HIS A 430 -21.07 6.36 7.12
CA HIS A 430 -21.26 6.78 8.51
C HIS A 430 -21.48 8.29 8.61
N TYR A 431 -20.68 9.11 7.92
CA TYR A 431 -20.84 10.57 7.93
C TYR A 431 -22.14 11.03 7.25
N ASP A 432 -22.58 10.38 6.18
CA ASP A 432 -23.84 10.71 5.51
C ASP A 432 -25.06 10.36 6.38
N ARG A 433 -25.00 9.27 7.15
CA ARG A 433 -26.02 8.95 8.16
C ARG A 433 -26.08 10.01 9.25
N TYR A 434 -24.93 10.43 9.76
CA TYR A 434 -24.83 11.50 10.75
C TYR A 434 -25.41 12.83 10.25
N LYS A 435 -25.11 13.23 9.01
CA LYS A 435 -25.63 14.48 8.41
C LYS A 435 -27.12 14.47 8.17
N ARG A 436 -27.71 13.32 7.85
CA ARG A 436 -29.16 13.21 7.57
C ARG A 436 -30.03 13.20 8.82
N GLY A 437 -29.50 12.78 9.94
CA GLY A 437 -30.26 12.59 11.18
C GLY A 437 -30.02 13.61 12.30
N GLY A 438 -29.02 14.50 12.15
CA GLY A 438 -28.68 15.53 13.15
C GLY A 438 -28.06 15.00 14.46
N THR A 439 -28.54 13.94 14.99
CA THR A 439 -27.99 13.11 16.06
C THR A 439 -28.31 11.67 15.72
N VAL A 440 -27.35 10.78 15.89
CA VAL A 440 -27.65 9.35 15.87
C VAL A 440 -28.44 9.06 17.15
N GLU A 441 -29.74 9.40 17.15
CA GLU A 441 -30.64 8.94 18.22
C GLU A 441 -30.52 7.42 18.29
N GLY A 442 -29.94 6.91 19.37
CA GLY A 442 -29.65 5.49 19.54
C GLY A 442 -28.22 5.04 19.20
N ALA A 443 -27.28 5.94 18.85
CA ALA A 443 -25.88 5.56 18.73
C ALA A 443 -25.35 5.06 20.08
N THR A 444 -24.94 3.83 20.11
CA THR A 444 -24.35 3.22 21.29
C THR A 444 -22.87 3.60 21.41
N PRO A 445 -22.25 3.50 22.61
CA PRO A 445 -20.78 3.61 22.73
C PRO A 445 -20.03 2.65 21.80
N ALA A 446 -20.63 1.50 21.47
CA ALA A 446 -20.09 0.54 20.50
C ALA A 446 -20.02 1.11 19.07
N ASP A 447 -21.03 1.89 18.65
CA ASP A 447 -21.04 2.52 17.31
C ASP A 447 -19.98 3.62 17.23
N ALA A 448 -19.81 4.41 18.29
CA ALA A 448 -18.78 5.44 18.37
C ALA A 448 -17.36 4.82 18.33
N LEU A 449 -17.15 3.69 19.02
CA LEU A 449 -15.91 2.95 19.00
C LEU A 449 -15.63 2.36 17.61
N ALA A 450 -16.64 1.79 16.96
CA ALA A 450 -16.52 1.26 15.59
C ALA A 450 -16.12 2.34 14.59
N LEU A 451 -16.77 3.51 14.66
CA LEU A 451 -16.42 4.66 13.81
C LEU A 451 -14.99 5.17 14.07
N GLY A 452 -14.60 5.27 15.34
CA GLY A 452 -13.23 5.68 15.70
C GLY A 452 -12.18 4.71 15.17
N ASN A 453 -12.40 3.40 15.32
CA ASN A 453 -11.51 2.37 14.77
C ASN A 453 -11.44 2.44 13.23
N LEU A 454 -12.56 2.67 12.56
CA LEU A 454 -12.61 2.80 11.12
C LEU A 454 -11.84 4.05 10.64
N TRP A 455 -11.97 5.17 11.35
CA TRP A 455 -11.21 6.38 11.08
C TRP A 455 -9.71 6.17 11.28
N MET A 456 -9.29 5.53 12.36
CA MET A 456 -7.89 5.21 12.62
C MET A 456 -7.31 4.31 11.52
N LEU A 457 -8.05 3.28 11.12
CA LEU A 457 -7.66 2.40 10.02
C LEU A 457 -7.51 3.18 8.70
N HIS A 458 -8.45 4.08 8.41
CA HIS A 458 -8.39 4.92 7.22
C HIS A 458 -7.11 5.77 7.21
N GLN A 459 -6.79 6.43 8.32
CA GLN A 459 -5.57 7.26 8.42
C GLN A 459 -4.31 6.40 8.33
N ASP A 460 -4.28 5.24 8.99
CA ASP A 460 -3.13 4.33 8.96
C ASP A 460 -2.86 3.79 7.53
N LEU A 461 -3.90 3.36 6.81
CA LEU A 461 -3.76 2.93 5.42
C LEU A 461 -3.40 4.07 4.46
N ARG A 462 -3.92 5.28 4.69
CA ARG A 462 -3.60 6.47 3.90
C ARG A 462 -2.15 6.93 4.07
N GLY A 463 -1.53 6.60 5.19
CA GLY A 463 -0.15 6.95 5.51
C GLY A 463 0.91 6.26 4.64
N TYR A 464 0.59 5.16 3.95
CA TYR A 464 1.56 4.47 3.11
C TYR A 464 1.90 5.26 1.85
N ALA A 465 3.20 5.49 1.64
CA ALA A 465 3.74 6.14 0.46
C ALA A 465 4.85 5.31 -0.18
N LEU A 466 4.82 5.27 -1.51
CA LEU A 466 5.89 4.69 -2.30
C LEU A 466 6.94 5.77 -2.59
N LEU A 467 8.17 5.50 -2.24
CA LEU A 467 9.35 6.25 -2.61
C LEU A 467 10.12 5.47 -3.68
N GLY A 468 10.55 6.16 -4.72
CA GLY A 468 11.13 5.55 -5.93
C GLY A 468 10.18 5.69 -7.13
N ASP A 469 10.64 5.25 -8.29
CA ASP A 469 9.82 5.18 -9.50
C ASP A 469 8.76 4.08 -9.36
N PRO A 470 7.47 4.39 -9.48
CA PRO A 470 6.41 3.40 -9.33
C PRO A 470 6.43 2.31 -10.41
N ALA A 471 7.14 2.54 -11.51
CA ALA A 471 7.26 1.57 -12.60
C ALA A 471 8.38 0.54 -12.39
N VAL A 472 9.21 0.65 -11.34
CA VAL A 472 10.23 -0.36 -11.06
C VAL A 472 9.62 -1.69 -10.67
N ARG A 473 10.34 -2.76 -10.97
CA ARG A 473 10.05 -4.13 -10.57
C ARG A 473 11.34 -4.86 -10.23
N LEU A 474 11.23 -5.97 -9.54
CA LEU A 474 12.40 -6.80 -9.28
C LEU A 474 13.07 -7.25 -10.59
N PRO A 475 14.41 -7.23 -10.67
CA PRO A 475 15.17 -7.66 -11.84
C PRO A 475 15.20 -9.19 -11.93
N LEU A 476 14.08 -9.78 -12.31
CA LEU A 476 13.92 -11.23 -12.47
C LEU A 476 14.06 -11.63 -13.94
N ALA A 477 14.71 -12.76 -14.18
CA ALA A 477 14.76 -13.37 -15.52
C ALA A 477 13.34 -13.76 -15.93
N SER A 478 12.92 -13.34 -17.13
CA SER A 478 11.69 -13.88 -17.70
C SER A 478 11.86 -15.40 -17.86
N PRO A 479 10.84 -16.22 -17.53
CA PRO A 479 10.91 -17.64 -17.84
C PRO A 479 11.21 -17.78 -19.31
N ALA A 480 12.24 -18.56 -19.66
CA ALA A 480 12.56 -18.83 -21.07
C ALA A 480 11.27 -19.33 -21.75
N PRO A 481 10.92 -18.80 -22.94
CA PRO A 481 9.78 -19.33 -23.67
C PRO A 481 9.94 -20.85 -23.74
N ALA A 482 8.92 -21.58 -23.31
CA ALA A 482 8.93 -23.05 -23.37
C ALA A 482 9.39 -23.40 -24.79
N ARG A 483 10.53 -24.09 -24.90
CA ARG A 483 10.99 -24.59 -26.21
C ARG A 483 9.84 -25.40 -26.74
N SER A 484 9.18 -24.88 -27.80
CA SER A 484 8.29 -25.69 -28.60
C SER A 484 9.08 -26.90 -29.01
N ALA A 485 8.61 -28.08 -28.64
CA ALA A 485 9.18 -29.32 -29.13
C ALA A 485 9.29 -29.22 -30.66
N PRO A 486 10.38 -29.67 -31.28
CA PRO A 486 10.50 -29.64 -32.72
C PRO A 486 9.29 -30.35 -33.32
N ALA A 487 8.57 -29.63 -34.18
CA ALA A 487 7.45 -30.21 -34.92
C ALA A 487 8.03 -31.35 -35.80
N ASP A 488 7.66 -32.58 -35.51
CA ASP A 488 7.90 -33.71 -36.39
C ASP A 488 7.27 -33.41 -37.74
N SER A 489 8.12 -33.20 -38.73
CA SER A 489 7.74 -33.07 -40.12
C SER A 489 7.51 -34.46 -40.72
N SER A 490 6.33 -35.01 -40.54
CA SER A 490 5.83 -36.08 -41.38
C SER A 490 4.44 -35.68 -41.87
N GLY A 491 4.37 -35.51 -43.19
CA GLY A 491 3.25 -34.92 -43.89
C GLY A 491 1.98 -35.77 -43.89
N GLU A 492 0.90 -35.05 -44.01
CA GLU A 492 -0.20 -35.42 -44.89
C GLU A 492 -1.13 -34.21 -45.04
N ARG A 493 -1.36 -33.80 -46.29
CA ARG A 493 -2.30 -32.75 -46.65
C ARG A 493 -3.72 -33.31 -46.54
N GLY A 494 -4.40 -32.96 -45.45
CA GLY A 494 -5.84 -33.13 -45.34
C GLY A 494 -6.53 -31.79 -45.51
N GLN A 495 -7.37 -31.67 -46.53
CA GLN A 495 -8.31 -30.57 -46.74
C GLN A 495 -9.24 -30.46 -45.51
N VAL A 496 -9.24 -29.32 -44.81
CA VAL A 496 -10.20 -29.06 -43.75
C VAL A 496 -11.20 -28.02 -44.23
N THR A 497 -12.42 -28.48 -44.33
CA THR A 497 -13.65 -27.70 -44.54
C THR A 497 -13.86 -26.77 -43.31
N LEU A 498 -14.06 -25.49 -43.57
CA LEU A 498 -14.44 -24.49 -42.57
C LEU A 498 -15.82 -24.79 -42.00
N CYS A 499 -15.88 -25.33 -40.81
CA CYS A 499 -17.07 -25.25 -39.96
C CYS A 499 -16.77 -24.25 -38.82
N GLY A 500 -17.67 -23.28 -38.66
CA GLY A 500 -17.57 -22.25 -37.61
C GLY A 500 -17.45 -22.88 -36.22
N GLY A 501 -16.40 -22.51 -35.51
CA GLY A 501 -16.15 -22.93 -34.15
C GLY A 501 -16.11 -21.73 -33.24
N ASP A 502 -16.98 -21.77 -32.23
CA ASP A 502 -17.07 -20.81 -31.13
C ASP A 502 -15.71 -20.58 -30.46
N HIS A 503 -15.39 -19.34 -30.23
CA HIS A 503 -14.17 -18.92 -29.52
C HIS A 503 -14.22 -19.36 -28.06
N PRO A 504 -13.12 -19.87 -27.44
CA PRO A 504 -13.10 -20.31 -26.04
C PRO A 504 -13.48 -19.22 -25.02
N ALA A 505 -13.28 -17.94 -25.35
CA ALA A 505 -13.61 -16.80 -24.50
C ALA A 505 -15.13 -16.62 -24.25
N ASP A 506 -16.00 -17.01 -25.21
CA ASP A 506 -17.45 -16.89 -25.04
C ASP A 506 -18.06 -18.00 -24.15
N ARG A 507 -17.34 -19.13 -23.98
CA ARG A 507 -17.79 -20.20 -23.09
C ARG A 507 -17.57 -19.87 -21.61
N ASP A 508 -16.51 -19.13 -21.27
CA ASP A 508 -16.20 -18.76 -19.88
C ASP A 508 -17.11 -17.65 -19.34
N ALA A 509 -17.48 -16.66 -20.15
CA ALA A 509 -18.40 -15.59 -19.74
C ALA A 509 -19.80 -16.13 -19.43
N GLY A 510 -20.33 -17.01 -20.25
CA GLY A 510 -21.63 -17.63 -19.99
C GLY A 510 -21.64 -18.63 -18.83
N ALA A 511 -20.50 -19.21 -18.47
CA ALA A 511 -20.37 -20.06 -17.28
C ALA A 511 -20.35 -19.20 -15.99
N LEU A 512 -19.66 -18.06 -16.02
CA LEU A 512 -19.60 -17.12 -14.87
C LEU A 512 -20.99 -16.57 -14.52
N ASP A 513 -21.75 -16.13 -15.54
CA ASP A 513 -23.12 -15.63 -15.38
C ASP A 513 -24.07 -16.69 -14.77
N ARG A 514 -23.95 -17.95 -15.20
CA ARG A 514 -24.75 -19.05 -14.65
C ARG A 514 -24.39 -19.37 -13.19
N LEU A 515 -23.10 -19.31 -12.84
CA LEU A 515 -22.63 -19.52 -11.46
C LEU A 515 -23.11 -18.39 -10.53
N GLU A 516 -23.13 -17.15 -11.02
CA GLU A 516 -23.66 -16.00 -10.29
C GLU A 516 -25.17 -16.12 -10.06
N GLN A 517 -25.93 -16.48 -11.10
CA GLN A 517 -27.36 -16.75 -10.98
C GLN A 517 -27.67 -17.92 -10.03
N ALA A 518 -26.85 -18.98 -10.05
CA ALA A 518 -26.98 -20.09 -9.11
C ALA A 518 -26.76 -19.65 -7.65
N ALA A 519 -25.77 -18.81 -7.43
CA ALA A 519 -25.46 -18.28 -6.11
C ALA A 519 -26.58 -17.37 -5.57
N LEU A 520 -27.14 -16.49 -6.40
CA LEU A 520 -28.26 -15.62 -6.05
C LEU A 520 -29.53 -16.41 -5.73
N ALA A 521 -29.84 -17.48 -6.48
CA ALA A 521 -30.99 -18.34 -6.25
C ALA A 521 -30.86 -19.16 -4.95
N ILE A 522 -29.63 -19.61 -4.60
CA ILE A 522 -29.35 -20.25 -3.31
C ILE A 522 -29.54 -19.27 -2.15
N ALA A 523 -29.11 -18.03 -2.31
CA ALA A 523 -29.30 -16.98 -1.32
C ALA A 523 -30.81 -16.66 -1.11
N GLY A 524 -31.61 -16.80 -2.17
CA GLY A 524 -33.07 -16.71 -2.13
C GLY A 524 -33.82 -17.92 -1.53
N GLY A 525 -33.07 -18.96 -1.11
CA GLY A 525 -33.64 -20.16 -0.44
C GLY A 525 -34.08 -21.28 -1.38
N GLU A 526 -33.77 -21.20 -2.68
CA GLU A 526 -34.08 -22.29 -3.61
C GLU A 526 -33.14 -23.51 -3.38
N SER A 527 -33.68 -24.71 -3.59
CA SER A 527 -32.86 -25.90 -3.41
C SER A 527 -31.85 -26.09 -4.56
N PRO A 528 -30.62 -26.58 -4.30
CA PRO A 528 -29.61 -26.78 -5.34
C PRO A 528 -30.04 -27.66 -6.50
N GLY A 529 -30.98 -28.59 -6.25
CA GLY A 529 -31.53 -29.46 -7.29
C GLY A 529 -32.44 -28.73 -8.27
N VAL A 530 -33.26 -27.80 -7.80
CA VAL A 530 -34.17 -26.98 -8.61
C VAL A 530 -33.36 -25.98 -9.44
N ILE A 531 -32.30 -25.39 -8.85
CA ILE A 531 -31.40 -24.43 -9.51
C ILE A 531 -30.63 -25.12 -10.63
N ALA A 532 -30.07 -26.30 -10.39
CA ALA A 532 -29.37 -27.10 -11.38
C ALA A 532 -30.24 -27.39 -12.61
N GLN A 533 -31.51 -27.71 -12.38
CA GLN A 533 -32.47 -27.98 -13.43
C GLN A 533 -32.87 -26.69 -14.20
N LYS A 534 -33.11 -25.56 -13.50
CA LYS A 534 -33.46 -24.28 -14.12
C LYS A 534 -32.34 -23.69 -14.98
N LEU A 535 -31.10 -23.82 -14.54
CA LEU A 535 -29.93 -23.23 -15.23
C LEU A 535 -29.24 -24.19 -16.19
N GLY A 536 -29.64 -25.46 -16.22
CA GLY A 536 -29.03 -26.49 -17.08
C GLY A 536 -27.57 -26.79 -16.72
N VAL A 537 -27.18 -26.63 -15.44
CA VAL A 537 -25.82 -26.87 -14.95
C VAL A 537 -25.75 -28.08 -14.02
N PRO A 538 -24.61 -28.76 -13.91
CA PRO A 538 -24.44 -29.87 -12.97
C PRO A 538 -24.68 -29.44 -11.52
N ARG A 539 -25.25 -30.34 -10.69
CA ARG A 539 -25.42 -30.09 -9.25
C ARG A 539 -24.12 -29.79 -8.53
N SER A 540 -22.99 -30.32 -8.98
CA SER A 540 -21.66 -30.07 -8.45
C SER A 540 -21.24 -28.60 -8.63
N GLU A 541 -21.54 -27.98 -9.76
CA GLU A 541 -21.26 -26.56 -10.02
C GLU A 541 -22.10 -25.65 -9.14
N VAL A 542 -23.37 -25.97 -8.94
CA VAL A 542 -24.26 -25.24 -8.03
C VAL A 542 -23.75 -25.34 -6.58
N ALA A 543 -23.23 -26.50 -6.18
CA ALA A 543 -22.65 -26.71 -4.85
C ALA A 543 -21.34 -25.93 -4.66
N GLU A 544 -20.52 -25.83 -5.70
CA GLU A 544 -19.28 -25.07 -5.70
C GLU A 544 -19.56 -23.53 -5.64
N ALA A 545 -20.51 -23.05 -6.43
CA ALA A 545 -21.00 -21.67 -6.35
C ALA A 545 -21.51 -21.34 -4.95
N ALA A 546 -22.28 -22.23 -4.34
CA ALA A 546 -22.77 -22.09 -2.98
C ALA A 546 -21.66 -22.03 -1.92
N LYS A 547 -20.57 -22.77 -2.15
CA LYS A 547 -19.39 -22.76 -1.27
C LYS A 547 -18.61 -21.46 -1.41
N ILE A 548 -18.33 -21.02 -2.64
CA ILE A 548 -17.61 -19.78 -2.92
C ILE A 548 -18.35 -18.57 -2.31
N TYR A 549 -19.67 -18.51 -2.49
CA TYR A 549 -20.48 -17.43 -1.91
C TYR A 549 -20.60 -17.50 -0.38
N ARG A 550 -20.61 -18.66 0.20
CA ARG A 550 -20.57 -18.81 1.68
C ARG A 550 -19.24 -18.35 2.26
N ASP A 551 -18.17 -18.63 1.56
CA ASP A 551 -16.81 -18.31 2.01
C ASP A 551 -16.42 -16.85 1.71
N ALA A 552 -17.03 -16.22 0.68
CA ALA A 552 -16.74 -14.85 0.25
C ALA A 552 -17.66 -13.76 0.81
N GLY A 553 -18.83 -14.08 1.34
CA GLY A 553 -19.68 -12.99 1.77
C GLY A 553 -21.11 -13.25 2.19
N ARG A 554 -21.37 -14.13 3.14
CA ARG A 554 -22.69 -14.21 3.80
C ARG A 554 -23.18 -12.84 4.33
N ALA A 555 -22.28 -12.00 4.80
CA ALA A 555 -22.60 -10.69 5.33
C ALA A 555 -23.03 -9.68 4.24
N ALA A 556 -22.34 -9.65 3.10
CA ALA A 556 -22.66 -8.72 2.01
C ALA A 556 -23.99 -9.07 1.32
N LEU A 557 -24.25 -10.36 1.10
CA LEU A 557 -25.51 -10.83 0.51
C LEU A 557 -26.71 -10.67 1.46
N SER A 558 -26.55 -10.89 2.77
CA SER A 558 -27.60 -10.60 3.76
C SER A 558 -27.96 -9.12 3.81
N ALA A 559 -26.98 -8.24 3.65
CA ALA A 559 -27.24 -6.79 3.60
C ALA A 559 -27.99 -6.37 2.32
N LEU A 560 -27.68 -6.98 1.17
CA LEU A 560 -28.37 -6.73 -0.11
C LEU A 560 -29.80 -7.31 -0.10
N LEU A 561 -30.00 -8.51 0.39
CA LEU A 561 -31.32 -9.16 0.46
C LEU A 561 -32.21 -8.56 1.56
N GLY A 562 -31.64 -8.09 2.67
CA GLY A 562 -32.36 -7.37 3.72
C GLY A 562 -32.92 -6.02 3.23
N ARG A 563 -32.28 -5.34 2.30
CA ARG A 563 -32.79 -4.12 1.66
C ARG A 563 -33.98 -4.39 0.74
N GLY A 564 -33.95 -5.49 -0.01
CA GLY A 564 -35.07 -5.87 -0.90
C GLY A 564 -36.35 -6.32 -0.18
N ALA A 565 -36.23 -6.80 1.05
CA ALA A 565 -37.37 -7.20 1.87
C ALA A 565 -38.05 -6.00 2.57
N GLN A 566 -37.32 -4.93 2.90
CA GLN A 566 -37.86 -3.71 3.49
C GLN A 566 -38.59 -2.81 2.49
N GLU A 567 -38.21 -2.84 1.21
CA GLU A 567 -38.90 -2.07 0.16
C GLU A 567 -40.22 -2.69 -0.28
N LYS A 568 -40.41 -4.01 -0.14
CA LYS A 568 -41.69 -4.69 -0.47
C LYS A 568 -42.72 -4.63 0.63
N GLY A 569 -42.40 -4.14 1.82
CA GLY A 569 -43.31 -3.97 2.97
C GLY A 569 -43.90 -2.56 3.12
N ARG A 570 -43.63 -1.64 2.20
CA ARG A 570 -44.18 -0.28 2.19
C ARG A 570 -44.79 0.01 0.82
N ALA A 571 -45.99 -0.42 0.61
CA ALA A 571 -46.94 0.14 -0.35
C ALA A 571 -48.33 0.11 0.27
N PRO A 572 -49.19 1.12 -0.03
CA PRO A 572 -50.00 1.94 0.86
C PRO A 572 -51.14 1.24 1.53
#